data_234ae705c7526b1421d8fd82d1b82f23
#
_entry.id   234ae705c7526b1421d8fd82d1b82f23
#
_cell.length_a   1.000
_cell.length_b   1.000
_cell.length_c   1.000
_cell.angle_alpha   90.00
_cell.angle_beta   90.00
_cell.angle_gamma   90.00
#
_symmetry.space_group_name_H-M   'P 1'
#
loop_
_entity.id
_entity.type
_entity.pdbx_description
1 polymer ?
#
loop_
_entity_poly.entity_id
_entity_poly.type
_entity_poly.pdbx_seq_one_letter_code
_entity_poly.pdbx_strand_id
1 'polypeptide(L)'
;MGCEYTDPTTKQPTFSRHFPANTSSAIGNPVGFVVDDPYASFMIQADASVTAGDINSQNFEVTLGAGSTVTGNSGFGIKAASRATATKAVRPIAMVHEPGNALTGADGAFPKLEVKIVQHWMKRQATA
;
A
#
# COMPACT_ATOMS: atom_id res chain seq x y z
N MET A 1 6.48 3.30 9.23
CA MET A 1 7.29 3.71 8.07
C MET A 1 7.29 5.21 7.99
N GLY A 2 8.34 5.81 7.47
CA GLY A 2 8.51 7.23 7.35
C GLY A 2 9.76 7.56 6.55
N CYS A 3 10.15 8.80 6.60
CA CYS A 3 11.39 9.27 5.99
C CYS A 3 12.15 10.21 6.93
N GLU A 4 13.44 10.22 6.76
CA GLU A 4 14.35 11.18 7.38
C GLU A 4 14.94 12.07 6.30
N TYR A 5 15.05 13.34 6.57
CA TYR A 5 15.64 14.32 5.67
C TYR A 5 16.17 15.51 6.47
N THR A 6 17.05 16.29 5.84
CA THR A 6 17.50 17.56 6.43
C THR A 6 16.55 18.67 6.01
N ASP A 7 15.89 19.29 6.99
CA ASP A 7 14.98 20.41 6.73
C ASP A 7 15.75 21.59 6.10
N PRO A 8 15.28 22.12 4.95
CA PRO A 8 15.99 23.19 4.25
C PRO A 8 16.00 24.52 5.00
N THR A 9 15.07 24.74 5.94
CA THR A 9 14.95 25.97 6.71
C THR A 9 15.76 25.90 8.00
N THR A 10 15.55 24.85 8.80
CA THR A 10 16.18 24.70 10.12
C THR A 10 17.56 24.07 10.05
N LYS A 11 17.91 23.42 8.92
CA LYS A 11 19.14 22.63 8.72
C LYS A 11 19.30 21.46 9.67
N GLN A 12 18.22 21.01 10.28
CA GLN A 12 18.20 19.90 11.24
C GLN A 12 17.68 18.61 10.59
N PRO A 13 18.17 17.45 11.02
CA PRO A 13 17.58 16.16 10.65
C PRO A 13 16.14 16.10 11.17
N THR A 14 15.21 15.78 10.29
CA THR A 14 13.78 15.71 10.61
C THR A 14 13.23 14.35 10.16
N PHE A 15 12.50 13.69 11.07
CA PHE A 15 11.76 12.48 10.78
C PHE A 15 10.29 12.81 10.53
N SER A 16 9.72 12.32 9.44
CA SER A 16 8.32 12.54 9.08
C SER A 16 7.67 11.28 8.52
N ARG A 17 6.35 11.18 8.63
CA ARG A 17 5.55 10.13 8.01
C ARG A 17 5.51 10.23 6.48
N HIS A 18 5.70 11.42 5.95
CA HIS A 18 5.71 11.68 4.51
C HIS A 18 6.91 12.55 4.15
N PHE A 19 7.38 12.38 2.93
CA PHE A 19 8.38 13.27 2.38
C PHE A 19 7.68 14.56 1.91
N PRO A 20 8.13 15.75 2.34
CA PRO A 20 7.52 17.00 1.91
C PRO A 20 7.70 17.18 0.39
N ALA A 21 6.72 17.84 -0.23
CA ALA A 21 6.85 18.21 -1.64
C ALA A 21 8.12 19.04 -1.82
N ASN A 22 9.10 18.47 -2.50
CA ASN A 22 10.36 19.14 -2.71
C ASN A 22 10.32 19.91 -4.03
N THR A 23 10.08 21.20 -3.92
CA THR A 23 10.29 22.14 -5.02
C THR A 23 11.71 22.74 -5.00
N SER A 24 12.52 22.38 -4.03
CA SER A 24 13.86 22.91 -3.81
C SER A 24 14.87 21.77 -3.69
N SER A 25 15.96 21.88 -4.43
CA SER A 25 17.16 21.05 -4.30
C SER A 25 17.87 21.19 -2.92
N ALA A 26 17.27 21.92 -1.99
CA ALA A 26 17.84 22.21 -0.68
C ALA A 26 17.55 21.12 0.39
N ILE A 27 16.66 20.16 0.13
CA ILE A 27 16.45 19.02 1.02
C ILE A 27 17.61 18.03 0.83
N GLY A 28 18.46 17.93 1.85
CA GLY A 28 19.61 17.03 1.84
C GLY A 28 19.29 15.64 2.38
N ASN A 29 19.98 14.63 1.82
CA ASN A 29 20.04 13.27 2.35
C ASN A 29 18.69 12.62 2.68
N PRO A 30 17.72 12.56 1.75
CA PRO A 30 16.46 11.89 2.02
C PRO A 30 16.67 10.37 2.14
N VAL A 31 16.22 9.79 3.27
CA VAL A 31 16.24 8.35 3.53
C VAL A 31 14.82 7.89 3.80
N GLY A 32 14.33 6.92 3.03
CA GLY A 32 13.05 6.28 3.25
C GLY A 32 13.19 4.99 4.07
N PHE A 33 12.38 4.84 5.10
CA PHE A 33 12.30 3.60 5.87
C PHE A 33 11.15 2.75 5.33
N VAL A 34 11.48 1.58 4.81
CA VAL A 34 10.52 0.66 4.20
C VAL A 34 10.55 -0.70 4.91
N VAL A 35 9.42 -1.41 4.84
CA VAL A 35 9.37 -2.80 5.29
C VAL A 35 9.83 -3.67 4.12
N ASP A 36 10.96 -4.33 4.29
CA ASP A 36 11.58 -5.22 3.29
C ASP A 36 11.47 -6.70 3.69
N ASP A 37 10.43 -7.06 4.43
CA ASP A 37 10.13 -8.45 4.76
C ASP A 37 9.20 -9.04 3.68
N PRO A 38 9.63 -10.08 2.96
CA PRO A 38 8.83 -10.72 1.91
C PRO A 38 7.56 -11.41 2.45
N TYR A 39 7.49 -11.66 3.76
CA TYR A 39 6.37 -12.34 4.41
C TYR A 39 5.44 -11.39 5.17
N ALA A 40 5.79 -10.12 5.27
CA ALA A 40 4.95 -9.12 5.90
C ALA A 40 3.57 -9.03 5.23
N SER A 41 2.54 -8.83 6.02
CA SER A 41 1.21 -8.49 5.55
C SER A 41 0.91 -7.01 5.78
N PHE A 42 0.08 -6.46 4.92
CA PHE A 42 -0.27 -5.05 4.93
C PHE A 42 -1.78 -4.88 4.86
N MET A 43 -2.30 -3.88 5.53
CA MET A 43 -3.68 -3.48 5.39
C MET A 43 -3.80 -2.44 4.26
N ILE A 44 -4.70 -2.68 3.31
CA ILE A 44 -4.93 -1.80 2.17
C ILE A 44 -6.42 -1.80 1.80
N GLN A 45 -6.93 -0.66 1.35
CA GLN A 45 -8.30 -0.52 0.89
C GLN A 45 -8.39 -0.82 -0.62
N ALA A 46 -9.48 -1.45 -1.04
CA ALA A 46 -9.76 -1.64 -2.45
C ALA A 46 -10.51 -0.43 -3.04
N ASP A 47 -10.32 -0.19 -4.33
CA ASP A 47 -11.01 0.88 -5.09
C ASP A 47 -12.43 0.51 -5.52
N ALA A 48 -12.80 -0.75 -5.38
CA ALA A 48 -14.13 -1.28 -5.61
C ALA A 48 -14.31 -2.62 -4.87
N SER A 49 -15.51 -3.20 -4.97
CA SER A 49 -15.86 -4.45 -4.28
C SER A 49 -14.96 -5.62 -4.70
N VAL A 50 -14.59 -6.40 -3.69
CA VAL A 50 -13.83 -7.66 -3.81
C VAL A 50 -14.66 -8.77 -3.19
N THR A 51 -14.74 -9.92 -3.83
CA THR A 51 -15.57 -11.04 -3.36
C THR A 51 -14.80 -11.96 -2.41
N ALA A 52 -15.55 -12.73 -1.60
CA ALA A 52 -14.92 -13.73 -0.74
C ALA A 52 -14.12 -14.79 -1.52
N GLY A 53 -14.55 -15.09 -2.75
CA GLY A 53 -13.83 -16.03 -3.64
C GLY A 53 -12.49 -15.50 -4.16
N ASP A 54 -12.21 -14.21 -4.02
CA ASP A 54 -10.95 -13.62 -4.42
C ASP A 54 -9.85 -13.77 -3.37
N ILE A 55 -10.26 -13.95 -2.10
CA ILE A 55 -9.34 -14.14 -0.97
C ILE A 55 -8.53 -15.41 -1.19
N ASN A 56 -7.22 -15.31 -1.08
CA ASN A 56 -6.23 -16.37 -1.31
C ASN A 56 -6.18 -16.96 -2.73
N SER A 57 -7.06 -16.54 -3.65
CA SER A 57 -7.15 -17.13 -5.00
C SER A 57 -6.72 -16.19 -6.12
N GLN A 58 -6.98 -14.90 -5.97
CA GLN A 58 -6.72 -13.90 -6.99
C GLN A 58 -5.59 -12.94 -6.60
N ASN A 59 -4.90 -12.44 -7.62
CA ASN A 59 -3.88 -11.40 -7.47
C ASN A 59 -4.38 -10.10 -8.08
N PHE A 60 -3.89 -8.98 -7.55
CA PHE A 60 -4.32 -7.65 -7.94
C PHE A 60 -3.12 -6.72 -8.15
N GLU A 61 -3.32 -5.73 -9.02
CA GLU A 61 -2.44 -4.57 -9.13
C GLU A 61 -2.79 -3.55 -8.04
N VAL A 62 -1.84 -2.67 -7.76
CA VAL A 62 -2.05 -1.51 -6.89
C VAL A 62 -2.47 -0.34 -7.76
N THR A 63 -3.55 0.34 -7.37
CA THR A 63 -3.94 1.60 -8.01
C THR A 63 -3.13 2.75 -7.44
N LEU A 64 -2.82 3.75 -8.26
CA LEU A 64 -2.12 4.95 -7.85
C LEU A 64 -3.14 6.02 -7.45
N GLY A 65 -3.02 6.52 -6.25
CA GLY A 65 -3.83 7.61 -5.73
C GLY A 65 -2.98 8.67 -5.05
N ALA A 66 -3.47 9.90 -5.04
CA ALA A 66 -2.81 10.97 -4.30
C ALA A 66 -2.89 10.69 -2.80
N GLY A 67 -1.75 10.75 -2.13
CA GLY A 67 -1.70 10.68 -0.67
C GLY A 67 -2.11 12.00 -0.02
N SER A 68 -2.25 11.98 1.30
CA SER A 68 -2.51 13.16 2.10
C SER A 68 -1.24 13.57 2.87
N THR A 69 -0.76 14.78 2.63
CA THR A 69 0.37 15.35 3.40
C THR A 69 -0.05 15.76 4.82
N VAL A 70 -1.36 15.95 5.05
CA VAL A 70 -1.90 16.29 6.37
C VAL A 70 -1.92 15.08 7.29
N THR A 71 -2.40 13.93 6.79
CA THR A 71 -2.49 12.68 7.57
C THR A 71 -1.27 11.79 7.42
N GLY A 72 -0.46 11.99 6.39
CA GLY A 72 0.62 11.09 6.00
C GLY A 72 0.16 9.76 5.41
N ASN A 73 -1.12 9.64 5.08
CA ASN A 73 -1.66 8.40 4.50
C ASN A 73 -1.41 8.34 3.00
N SER A 74 -1.06 7.15 2.53
CA SER A 74 -0.95 6.86 1.10
C SER A 74 -2.34 6.84 0.45
N GLY A 75 -2.42 7.30 -0.79
CA GLY A 75 -3.60 7.14 -1.63
C GLY A 75 -3.61 5.85 -2.46
N PHE A 76 -2.64 4.96 -2.24
CA PHE A 76 -2.58 3.68 -2.95
C PHE A 76 -3.65 2.72 -2.44
N GLY A 77 -4.28 1.99 -3.35
CA GLY A 77 -5.30 1.00 -3.07
C GLY A 77 -5.14 -0.26 -3.93
N ILE A 78 -5.97 -1.26 -3.70
CA ILE A 78 -6.09 -2.42 -4.58
C ILE A 78 -6.98 -2.02 -5.77
N LYS A 79 -6.50 -2.28 -6.98
CA LYS A 79 -7.28 -2.10 -8.21
C LYS A 79 -8.16 -3.33 -8.44
N ALA A 80 -9.40 -3.30 -7.97
CA ALA A 80 -10.32 -4.45 -8.03
C ALA A 80 -10.57 -4.95 -9.47
N ALA A 81 -10.61 -4.05 -10.45
CA ALA A 81 -10.76 -4.41 -11.87
C ALA A 81 -9.57 -5.21 -12.44
N SER A 82 -8.43 -5.24 -11.73
CA SER A 82 -7.23 -5.97 -12.18
C SER A 82 -7.20 -7.44 -11.76
N ARG A 83 -8.28 -7.96 -11.18
CA ARG A 83 -8.39 -9.36 -10.73
C ARG A 83 -7.84 -10.37 -11.74
N ALA A 84 -6.92 -11.23 -11.31
CA ALA A 84 -6.38 -12.31 -12.14
C ALA A 84 -5.72 -13.40 -11.30
N THR A 85 -5.66 -14.63 -11.85
CA THR A 85 -4.85 -15.73 -11.29
C THR A 85 -3.37 -15.56 -11.59
N ALA A 86 -3.03 -14.82 -12.67
CA ALA A 86 -1.64 -14.50 -13.00
C ALA A 86 -0.95 -13.69 -11.89
N THR A 87 0.37 -13.78 -11.82
CA THR A 87 1.18 -13.07 -10.84
C THR A 87 1.03 -11.55 -11.00
N LYS A 88 0.60 -10.90 -9.91
CA LYS A 88 0.47 -9.43 -9.82
C LYS A 88 1.09 -8.95 -8.50
N ALA A 89 0.98 -7.66 -8.22
CA ALA A 89 1.68 -7.03 -7.10
C ALA A 89 1.28 -7.61 -5.74
N VAL A 90 -0.02 -7.78 -5.49
CA VAL A 90 -0.54 -8.17 -4.17
C VAL A 90 -1.60 -9.27 -4.27
N ARG A 91 -1.73 -10.05 -3.18
CA ARG A 91 -2.79 -11.04 -2.98
C ARG A 91 -3.49 -10.77 -1.66
N PRO A 92 -4.83 -10.61 -1.65
CA PRO A 92 -5.59 -10.56 -0.41
C PRO A 92 -5.57 -11.93 0.27
N ILE A 93 -5.33 -11.93 1.57
CA ILE A 93 -5.29 -13.13 2.40
C ILE A 93 -6.44 -13.17 3.42
N ALA A 94 -6.94 -12.01 3.81
CA ALA A 94 -8.08 -11.90 4.71
C ALA A 94 -8.78 -10.55 4.52
N MET A 95 -10.03 -10.48 4.99
CA MET A 95 -10.72 -9.22 5.20
C MET A 95 -10.35 -8.69 6.59
N VAL A 96 -10.17 -7.37 6.70
CA VAL A 96 -9.98 -6.74 8.02
C VAL A 96 -11.31 -6.71 8.77
N HIS A 97 -11.37 -7.34 9.93
CA HIS A 97 -12.57 -7.39 10.75
C HIS A 97 -12.71 -6.13 11.60
N GLU A 98 -13.46 -5.16 11.08
CA GLU A 98 -13.80 -3.93 11.79
C GLU A 98 -15.26 -3.53 11.47
N PRO A 99 -15.93 -2.75 12.34
CA PRO A 99 -17.28 -2.22 12.05
C PRO A 99 -17.26 -1.37 10.76
N GLY A 100 -18.24 -1.57 9.88
CA GLY A 100 -18.34 -0.86 8.61
C GLY A 100 -17.39 -1.37 7.51
N ASN A 101 -16.79 -2.55 7.70
CA ASN A 101 -15.99 -3.21 6.65
C ASN A 101 -16.57 -4.61 6.38
N ALA A 102 -16.99 -4.85 5.15
CA ALA A 102 -17.55 -6.10 4.69
C ALA A 102 -17.12 -6.39 3.26
N LEU A 103 -17.42 -7.58 2.74
CA LEU A 103 -17.24 -7.92 1.32
C LEU A 103 -18.55 -7.83 0.53
N THR A 104 -19.66 -7.59 1.21
CA THR A 104 -21.02 -7.52 0.63
C THR A 104 -21.80 -6.35 1.18
N GLY A 105 -22.85 -5.93 0.49
CA GLY A 105 -23.68 -4.81 0.91
C GLY A 105 -23.01 -3.43 0.68
N ALA A 106 -23.53 -2.42 1.34
CA ALA A 106 -23.02 -1.06 1.22
C ALA A 106 -21.60 -0.90 1.76
N ASP A 107 -21.28 -1.62 2.85
CA ASP A 107 -19.95 -1.61 3.48
C ASP A 107 -18.91 -2.38 2.65
N GLY A 108 -19.34 -3.16 1.65
CA GLY A 108 -18.49 -3.90 0.72
C GLY A 108 -18.08 -3.12 -0.53
N ALA A 109 -18.45 -1.85 -0.64
CA ALA A 109 -18.10 -1.04 -1.82
C ALA A 109 -16.60 -0.77 -1.92
N PHE A 110 -15.93 -0.54 -0.78
CA PHE A 110 -14.49 -0.25 -0.69
C PHE A 110 -13.85 -1.02 0.48
N PRO A 111 -13.77 -2.36 0.42
CA PRO A 111 -13.35 -3.16 1.55
C PRO A 111 -11.86 -2.95 1.87
N LYS A 112 -11.55 -2.97 3.16
CA LYS A 112 -10.18 -3.04 3.66
C LYS A 112 -9.76 -4.50 3.78
N LEU A 113 -8.64 -4.82 3.20
CA LEU A 113 -8.12 -6.18 3.09
C LEU A 113 -6.72 -6.26 3.68
N GLU A 114 -6.43 -7.39 4.29
CA GLU A 114 -5.07 -7.79 4.58
C GLU A 114 -4.48 -8.46 3.34
N VAL A 115 -3.33 -7.98 2.90
CA VAL A 115 -2.65 -8.45 1.68
C VAL A 115 -1.22 -8.83 1.94
N LYS A 116 -0.70 -9.72 1.10
CA LYS A 116 0.74 -10.00 0.96
C LYS A 116 1.24 -9.50 -0.39
N ILE A 117 2.47 -9.02 -0.41
CA ILE A 117 3.17 -8.70 -1.65
C ILE A 117 3.55 -10.03 -2.32
N VAL A 118 3.11 -10.22 -3.56
CA VAL A 118 3.44 -11.40 -4.38
C VAL A 118 4.73 -11.16 -5.15
N GLN A 119 4.85 -10.00 -5.80
CA GLN A 119 6.04 -9.59 -6.51
C GLN A 119 6.99 -8.87 -5.56
N HIS A 120 7.83 -9.62 -4.86
CA HIS A 120 8.86 -9.10 -3.99
C HIS A 120 10.24 -9.56 -4.52
N TRP A 121 11.23 -8.68 -4.51
CA TRP A 121 12.55 -8.96 -5.07
C TRP A 121 13.26 -10.16 -4.41
N MET A 122 12.97 -10.41 -3.13
CA MET A 122 13.48 -11.58 -2.39
C MET A 122 12.66 -12.86 -2.61
N LYS A 123 11.48 -12.78 -3.20
CA LYS A 123 10.67 -13.97 -3.54
C LYS A 123 11.07 -14.48 -4.90
N ARG A 124 11.36 -15.78 -4.99
CA ARG A 124 11.53 -16.45 -6.27
C ARG A 124 10.20 -16.36 -7.03
N GLN A 125 10.17 -15.56 -8.07
CA GLN A 125 9.00 -15.53 -8.96
C GLN A 125 8.97 -16.86 -9.71
N ALA A 126 7.81 -17.53 -9.66
CA ALA A 126 7.59 -18.66 -10.55
C ALA A 126 7.61 -18.10 -11.99
N THR A 127 8.58 -18.51 -12.77
CA THR A 127 8.55 -18.31 -14.21
C THR A 127 7.32 -19.07 -14.74
N ALA A 128 6.44 -18.31 -15.31
CA ALA A 128 5.27 -18.89 -15.99
C ALA A 128 5.72 -19.80 -17.14
#